data_3ca7c1e97c96bbe6d8b520056fb046a4
#
_entry.id   3ca7c1e97c96bbe6d8b520056fb046a4
#
_cell.length_a   1.000
_cell.length_b   1.000
_cell.length_c   1.000
_cell.angle_alpha   90.00
_cell.angle_beta   90.00
_cell.angle_gamma   90.00
#
_symmetry.space_group_name_H-M   'P 1'
#
loop_
_entity.id
_entity.type
_entity.pdbx_description
1 polymer ?
#
loop_
_entity_poly.entity_id
_entity_poly.type
_entity_poly.pdbx_seq_one_letter_code
_entity_poly.pdbx_strand_id
1 'polypeptide(L)'
;WDDFNPYVYVSNDLGVSWTDISSNLPRSPLNVIREDATNKNLLYVGTDNGLFVSIDGGKNWHIFNKNLPRVAVHDLFIQEKANHLLVGTHGRSIYMLELDAVQQLPKVYDKKFAVMAPKIQNYNKRWGNKTRVWYDAFSPSFHWTFFSQEPSEGVWTLVSDKGVVVFEQAISLHKGLQQLPYNLTIDNTVIKQFNRKHKTDLKPAGDGNVYMPKGTYTFFWNDEEYTKLVLE
;
A
#
# COMPACT_ATOMS: atom_id res chain seq x y z
N TRP A 1 -24.59 30.45 -9.87
CA TRP A 1 -24.06 30.04 -8.56
C TRP A 1 -24.69 28.73 -8.05
N ASP A 2 -25.67 28.12 -8.78
CA ASP A 2 -26.37 26.91 -8.36
C ASP A 2 -25.93 25.66 -9.16
N ASP A 3 -24.76 25.71 -9.78
CA ASP A 3 -24.20 24.56 -10.52
C ASP A 3 -23.22 23.79 -9.63
N PHE A 4 -23.63 22.58 -9.22
CA PHE A 4 -22.83 21.66 -8.39
C PHE A 4 -22.23 20.52 -9.22
N ASN A 5 -22.20 20.63 -10.54
CA ASN A 5 -21.56 19.63 -11.37
C ASN A 5 -20.03 19.70 -11.19
N PRO A 6 -19.35 18.56 -11.19
CA PRO A 6 -17.89 18.55 -11.19
C PRO A 6 -17.38 18.97 -12.56
N TYR A 7 -16.31 19.75 -12.59
CA TYR A 7 -15.66 20.17 -13.84
C TYR A 7 -14.17 19.98 -13.72
N VAL A 8 -13.62 19.04 -14.49
CA VAL A 8 -12.19 18.81 -14.64
C VAL A 8 -11.88 18.75 -16.12
N TYR A 9 -10.98 19.58 -16.57
CA TYR A 9 -10.56 19.64 -17.96
C TYR A 9 -9.07 19.41 -18.09
N VAL A 10 -8.65 18.71 -19.15
CA VAL A 10 -7.27 18.53 -19.54
C VAL A 10 -7.01 19.13 -20.92
N SER A 11 -5.88 19.81 -21.06
CA SER A 11 -5.37 20.26 -22.34
C SER A 11 -4.05 19.53 -22.64
N ASN A 12 -3.91 18.99 -23.85
CA ASN A 12 -2.68 18.36 -24.33
C ASN A 12 -1.95 19.21 -25.38
N ASP A 13 -2.44 20.42 -25.65
CA ASP A 13 -1.96 21.32 -26.69
C ASP A 13 -1.76 22.77 -26.17
N LEU A 14 -1.29 22.89 -24.94
CA LEU A 14 -0.98 24.15 -24.25
C LEU A 14 -2.20 25.09 -24.14
N GLY A 15 -3.40 24.53 -23.97
CA GLY A 15 -4.62 25.29 -23.74
C GLY A 15 -5.39 25.68 -25.01
N VAL A 16 -5.01 25.20 -26.19
CA VAL A 16 -5.73 25.43 -27.43
C VAL A 16 -7.06 24.66 -27.46
N SER A 17 -7.06 23.42 -26.98
CA SER A 17 -8.27 22.64 -26.79
C SER A 17 -8.34 22.04 -25.40
N TRP A 18 -9.56 21.73 -24.94
CA TRP A 18 -9.83 21.17 -23.62
C TRP A 18 -10.79 19.99 -23.72
N THR A 19 -10.46 18.92 -23.03
CA THR A 19 -11.30 17.72 -22.92
C THR A 19 -11.82 17.60 -21.50
N ASP A 20 -13.12 17.38 -21.35
CA ASP A 20 -13.73 17.10 -20.06
C ASP A 20 -13.37 15.68 -19.59
N ILE A 21 -12.82 15.58 -18.39
CA ILE A 21 -12.45 14.34 -17.72
C ILE A 21 -13.15 14.19 -16.37
N SER A 22 -14.28 14.86 -16.17
CA SER A 22 -15.07 14.79 -14.94
C SER A 22 -15.79 13.46 -14.73
N SER A 23 -16.14 12.78 -15.81
CA SER A 23 -16.81 11.47 -15.92
C SER A 23 -17.77 11.14 -14.74
N ASN A 24 -17.41 10.16 -13.92
CA ASN A 24 -18.20 9.66 -12.78
C ASN A 24 -17.88 10.32 -11.43
N LEU A 25 -17.25 11.49 -11.42
CA LEU A 25 -17.10 12.25 -10.18
C LEU A 25 -18.47 12.63 -9.60
N PRO A 26 -18.62 12.64 -8.26
CA PRO A 26 -19.87 13.03 -7.64
C PRO A 26 -20.18 14.49 -7.88
N ARG A 27 -21.46 14.87 -7.83
CA ARG A 27 -21.90 16.26 -7.84
C ARG A 27 -21.42 16.94 -6.55
N SER A 28 -20.28 17.59 -6.64
CA SER A 28 -19.61 18.26 -5.53
C SER A 28 -18.59 19.25 -6.08
N PRO A 29 -18.38 20.39 -5.42
CA PRO A 29 -17.29 21.29 -5.77
C PRO A 29 -15.94 20.55 -5.75
N LEU A 30 -15.14 20.85 -6.77
CA LEU A 30 -13.77 20.39 -6.88
C LEU A 30 -12.83 21.50 -6.44
N ASN A 31 -11.96 21.20 -5.49
CA ASN A 31 -11.09 22.20 -4.88
C ASN A 31 -9.66 22.14 -5.44
N VAL A 32 -9.19 20.97 -5.78
CA VAL A 32 -7.79 20.76 -6.20
C VAL A 32 -7.64 19.50 -7.04
N ILE A 33 -6.72 19.55 -8.00
CA ILE A 33 -6.25 18.38 -8.77
C ILE A 33 -4.73 18.32 -8.75
N ARG A 34 -4.17 17.09 -8.70
CA ARG A 34 -2.73 16.84 -8.88
C ARG A 34 -2.52 15.63 -9.78
N GLU A 35 -1.55 15.73 -10.69
CA GLU A 35 -1.00 14.61 -11.45
C GLU A 35 0.11 13.94 -10.62
N ASP A 36 0.19 12.61 -10.70
CA ASP A 36 1.26 11.86 -10.04
C ASP A 36 2.63 12.13 -10.67
N ALA A 37 3.66 12.25 -9.85
CA ALA A 37 5.01 12.58 -10.31
C ALA A 37 5.64 11.50 -11.22
N THR A 38 5.16 10.25 -11.15
CA THR A 38 5.73 9.10 -11.87
C THR A 38 4.82 8.55 -12.97
N ASN A 39 3.51 8.85 -12.92
CA ASN A 39 2.54 8.30 -13.86
C ASN A 39 1.44 9.31 -14.21
N LYS A 40 1.50 9.89 -15.41
CA LYS A 40 0.55 10.89 -15.91
C LYS A 40 -0.91 10.41 -15.95
N ASN A 41 -1.16 9.12 -16.02
CA ASN A 41 -2.52 8.57 -15.98
C ASN A 41 -3.09 8.49 -14.56
N LEU A 42 -2.27 8.73 -13.55
CA LEU A 42 -2.66 8.70 -12.15
C LEU A 42 -2.92 10.14 -11.67
N LEU A 43 -4.19 10.44 -11.39
CA LEU A 43 -4.64 11.77 -11.00
C LEU A 43 -5.34 11.71 -9.65
N TYR A 44 -5.15 12.74 -8.83
CA TYR A 44 -5.79 12.90 -7.53
C TYR A 44 -6.65 14.15 -7.53
N VAL A 45 -7.91 14.04 -7.08
CA VAL A 45 -8.86 15.16 -6.99
C VAL A 45 -9.40 15.27 -5.58
N GLY A 46 -9.25 16.47 -5.00
CA GLY A 46 -9.88 16.85 -3.75
C GLY A 46 -11.22 17.53 -4.01
N THR A 47 -12.27 17.04 -3.36
CA THR A 47 -13.63 17.55 -3.43
C THR A 47 -14.14 17.87 -2.03
N ASP A 48 -15.32 18.51 -1.93
CA ASP A 48 -16.01 18.69 -0.63
C ASP A 48 -16.47 17.35 -0.01
N ASN A 49 -16.52 16.28 -0.82
CA ASN A 49 -16.95 14.94 -0.42
C ASN A 49 -15.81 13.94 -0.25
N GLY A 50 -14.54 14.39 -0.24
CA GLY A 50 -13.38 13.54 -0.04
C GLY A 50 -12.36 13.57 -1.17
N LEU A 51 -11.46 12.60 -1.14
CA LEU A 51 -10.40 12.41 -2.12
C LEU A 51 -10.79 11.34 -3.13
N PHE A 52 -10.55 11.61 -4.41
CA PHE A 52 -10.74 10.66 -5.50
C PHE A 52 -9.43 10.47 -6.27
N VAL A 53 -9.26 9.29 -6.84
CA VAL A 53 -8.13 8.92 -7.69
C VAL A 53 -8.63 8.39 -9.03
N SER A 54 -7.99 8.79 -10.10
CA SER A 54 -8.09 8.14 -11.40
C SER A 54 -6.78 7.43 -11.70
N ILE A 55 -6.85 6.23 -12.28
CA ILE A 55 -5.68 5.44 -12.72
C ILE A 55 -5.59 5.34 -14.24
N ASP A 56 -6.48 6.00 -14.95
CA ASP A 56 -6.67 5.91 -16.40
C ASP A 56 -6.79 7.28 -17.09
N GLY A 57 -6.20 8.32 -16.48
CA GLY A 57 -6.14 9.66 -17.05
C GLY A 57 -7.46 10.43 -16.97
N GLY A 58 -8.28 10.16 -15.96
CA GLY A 58 -9.55 10.84 -15.73
C GLY A 58 -10.76 10.21 -16.42
N LYS A 59 -10.58 9.04 -17.07
CA LYS A 59 -11.73 8.33 -17.67
C LYS A 59 -12.67 7.77 -16.62
N ASN A 60 -12.09 7.27 -15.50
CA ASN A 60 -12.85 6.79 -14.34
C ASN A 60 -12.22 7.28 -13.05
N TRP A 61 -13.06 7.63 -12.09
CA TRP A 61 -12.66 8.10 -10.77
C TRP A 61 -13.14 7.13 -9.69
N HIS A 62 -12.28 6.86 -8.72
CA HIS A 62 -12.54 5.97 -7.59
C HIS A 62 -12.35 6.74 -6.30
N ILE A 63 -13.22 6.50 -5.32
CA ILE A 63 -13.04 7.09 -4.01
C ILE A 63 -11.76 6.55 -3.35
N PHE A 64 -10.94 7.46 -2.83
CA PHE A 64 -9.68 7.13 -2.16
C PHE A 64 -9.77 7.51 -0.68
N ASN A 65 -10.46 6.69 0.09
CA ASN A 65 -10.85 7.00 1.47
C ASN A 65 -10.20 6.10 2.52
N LYS A 66 -9.13 5.36 2.20
CA LYS A 66 -8.47 4.50 3.17
C LYS A 66 -7.94 5.33 4.34
N ASN A 67 -8.52 5.13 5.53
CA ASN A 67 -8.21 5.88 6.76
C ASN A 67 -8.38 7.41 6.65
N LEU A 68 -8.92 7.91 5.53
CA LEU A 68 -9.28 9.30 5.35
C LEU A 68 -10.78 9.46 5.61
N PRO A 69 -11.21 10.27 6.58
CA PRO A 69 -12.64 10.53 6.79
C PRO A 69 -13.23 11.23 5.56
N ARG A 70 -14.54 11.10 5.39
CA ARG A 70 -15.25 11.78 4.31
C ARG A 70 -15.43 13.25 4.66
N VAL A 71 -14.46 14.06 4.26
CA VAL A 71 -14.37 15.50 4.57
C VAL A 71 -13.92 16.26 3.35
N ALA A 72 -14.19 17.57 3.32
CA ALA A 72 -13.71 18.43 2.24
C ALA A 72 -12.18 18.45 2.18
N VAL A 73 -11.64 18.15 1.00
CA VAL A 73 -10.21 18.18 0.70
C VAL A 73 -9.94 19.45 -0.11
N HIS A 74 -9.18 20.37 0.47
CA HIS A 74 -8.93 21.69 -0.09
C HIS A 74 -7.60 21.82 -0.81
N ASP A 75 -6.60 21.02 -0.40
CA ASP A 75 -5.31 21.05 -1.07
C ASP A 75 -4.64 19.67 -1.07
N LEU A 76 -3.81 19.42 -2.09
CA LEU A 76 -3.03 18.21 -2.30
C LEU A 76 -1.60 18.60 -2.66
N PHE A 77 -0.62 17.99 -2.00
CA PHE A 77 0.79 18.19 -2.28
C PHE A 77 1.51 16.84 -2.36
N ILE A 78 2.22 16.58 -3.48
CA ILE A 78 3.03 15.37 -3.65
C ILE A 78 4.46 15.69 -3.24
N GLN A 79 4.92 15.02 -2.19
CA GLN A 79 6.31 15.06 -1.75
C GLN A 79 7.08 13.92 -2.47
N GLU A 80 7.74 14.26 -3.57
CA GLU A 80 8.34 13.30 -4.49
C GLU A 80 9.44 12.43 -3.86
N LYS A 81 10.32 13.02 -3.02
CA LYS A 81 11.46 12.28 -2.40
C LYS A 81 10.99 11.17 -1.46
N ALA A 82 9.92 11.40 -0.71
CA ALA A 82 9.35 10.42 0.21
C ALA A 82 8.22 9.61 -0.44
N ASN A 83 7.80 9.98 -1.65
CA ASN A 83 6.68 9.40 -2.37
C ASN A 83 5.37 9.44 -1.56
N HIS A 84 5.08 10.58 -0.96
CA HIS A 84 3.88 10.80 -0.15
C HIS A 84 2.94 11.83 -0.76
N LEU A 85 1.64 11.59 -0.63
CA LEU A 85 0.60 12.58 -0.88
C LEU A 85 0.16 13.19 0.47
N LEU A 86 0.33 14.49 0.60
CA LEU A 86 -0.22 15.27 1.71
C LEU A 86 -1.59 15.77 1.31
N VAL A 87 -2.58 15.55 2.17
CA VAL A 87 -4.00 15.87 1.94
C VAL A 87 -4.44 16.88 2.98
N GLY A 88 -4.62 18.13 2.56
CA GLY A 88 -5.12 19.22 3.38
C GLY A 88 -6.65 19.19 3.43
N THR A 89 -7.23 18.99 4.61
CA THR A 89 -8.67 18.89 4.80
C THR A 89 -9.24 20.12 5.53
N HIS A 90 -10.53 20.38 5.32
CA HIS A 90 -11.21 21.42 6.07
C HIS A 90 -11.56 20.93 7.49
N GLY A 91 -10.87 21.48 8.49
CA GLY A 91 -11.16 21.25 9.92
C GLY A 91 -10.84 19.85 10.47
N ARG A 92 -10.20 18.96 9.69
CA ARG A 92 -9.88 17.59 10.11
C ARG A 92 -8.40 17.23 9.98
N SER A 93 -7.50 18.22 10.06
CA SER A 93 -6.04 18.02 9.99
C SER A 93 -5.50 17.78 8.58
N ILE A 94 -4.21 17.50 8.50
CA ILE A 94 -3.48 17.09 7.28
C ILE A 94 -3.21 15.60 7.39
N TYR A 95 -3.53 14.86 6.35
CA TYR A 95 -3.22 13.44 6.24
C TYR A 95 -2.03 13.22 5.33
N MET A 96 -1.29 12.16 5.59
CA MET A 96 -0.18 11.71 4.77
C MET A 96 -0.46 10.29 4.28
N LEU A 97 -0.36 10.08 2.99
CA LEU A 97 -0.62 8.80 2.32
C LEU A 97 0.62 8.39 1.53
N GLU A 98 1.06 7.15 1.70
CA GLU A 98 2.11 6.55 0.88
C GLU A 98 1.55 6.19 -0.50
N LEU A 99 2.24 6.59 -1.58
CA LEU A 99 1.78 6.43 -2.95
C LEU A 99 2.20 5.11 -3.62
N ASP A 100 3.16 4.38 -3.03
CA ASP A 100 3.73 3.17 -3.65
C ASP A 100 2.69 2.15 -4.10
N ALA A 101 1.69 1.92 -3.28
CA ALA A 101 0.64 0.95 -3.60
C ALA A 101 -0.28 1.46 -4.72
N VAL A 102 -0.72 2.71 -4.65
CA VAL A 102 -1.63 3.26 -5.65
C VAL A 102 -0.95 3.44 -7.01
N GLN A 103 0.36 3.73 -7.03
CA GLN A 103 1.16 3.83 -8.26
C GLN A 103 1.35 2.47 -8.96
N GLN A 104 1.20 1.36 -8.24
CA GLN A 104 1.20 0.02 -8.82
C GLN A 104 -0.17 -0.41 -9.36
N LEU A 105 -1.27 0.21 -8.92
CA LEU A 105 -2.63 -0.15 -9.33
C LEU A 105 -2.82 -0.22 -10.85
N PRO A 106 -2.36 0.75 -11.66
CA PRO A 106 -2.56 0.69 -13.12
C PRO A 106 -2.00 -0.58 -13.77
N LYS A 107 -0.97 -1.19 -13.18
CA LYS A 107 -0.32 -2.42 -13.69
C LYS A 107 -1.09 -3.71 -13.36
N VAL A 108 -1.99 -3.64 -12.39
CA VAL A 108 -2.67 -4.83 -11.84
C VAL A 108 -4.19 -4.69 -11.84
N TYR A 109 -4.72 -3.54 -12.22
CA TYR A 109 -6.15 -3.24 -12.13
C TYR A 109 -7.03 -4.20 -12.94
N ASP A 110 -6.52 -4.69 -14.08
CA ASP A 110 -7.21 -5.67 -14.94
C ASP A 110 -7.07 -7.12 -14.43
N LYS A 111 -6.23 -7.35 -13.41
CA LYS A 111 -6.07 -8.68 -12.82
C LYS A 111 -7.16 -8.96 -11.82
N LYS A 112 -7.65 -10.17 -11.77
CA LYS A 112 -8.62 -10.61 -10.74
C LYS A 112 -8.05 -10.46 -9.33
N PHE A 113 -6.75 -10.77 -9.18
CA PHE A 113 -6.00 -10.70 -7.93
C PHE A 113 -4.54 -10.30 -8.20
N ALA A 114 -3.95 -9.54 -7.30
CA ALA A 114 -2.52 -9.21 -7.33
C ALA A 114 -1.98 -8.94 -5.93
N VAL A 115 -0.71 -9.25 -5.75
CA VAL A 115 0.10 -8.82 -4.60
C VAL A 115 1.10 -7.78 -5.10
N MET A 116 1.10 -6.61 -4.47
CA MET A 116 2.04 -5.54 -4.83
C MET A 116 3.45 -5.93 -4.39
N ALA A 117 4.43 -5.72 -5.27
CA ALA A 117 5.82 -5.95 -4.92
C ALA A 117 6.24 -5.01 -3.78
N PRO A 118 6.69 -5.55 -2.64
CA PRO A 118 7.13 -4.70 -1.54
C PRO A 118 8.49 -4.06 -1.87
N LYS A 119 8.74 -2.91 -1.24
CA LYS A 119 10.10 -2.34 -1.21
C LYS A 119 11.03 -3.27 -0.45
N ILE A 120 12.32 -3.18 -0.79
CA ILE A 120 13.40 -3.79 0.01
C ILE A 120 13.30 -3.29 1.45
N GLN A 121 13.33 -4.20 2.41
CA GLN A 121 13.27 -3.88 3.82
C GLN A 121 14.66 -3.95 4.45
N ASN A 122 15.02 -2.93 5.20
CA ASN A 122 16.29 -2.92 5.94
C ASN A 122 16.17 -3.76 7.21
N TYR A 123 16.98 -4.81 7.31
CA TYR A 123 17.08 -5.62 8.53
C TYR A 123 17.63 -4.77 9.70
N ASN A 124 17.00 -4.92 10.87
CA ASN A 124 17.48 -4.25 12.07
C ASN A 124 17.66 -5.25 13.22
N LYS A 125 18.88 -5.32 13.75
CA LYS A 125 19.23 -6.18 14.90
C LYS A 125 18.47 -5.87 16.19
N ARG A 126 17.78 -4.72 16.26
CA ARG A 126 17.03 -4.29 17.44
C ARG A 126 15.58 -4.78 17.44
N TRP A 127 15.11 -5.39 16.36
CA TRP A 127 13.76 -5.94 16.32
C TRP A 127 13.50 -6.87 17.51
N GLY A 128 12.37 -6.70 18.15
CA GLY A 128 11.94 -7.46 19.31
C GLY A 128 12.61 -7.09 20.63
N ASN A 129 13.54 -6.12 20.64
CA ASN A 129 14.23 -5.71 21.85
C ASN A 129 13.79 -4.33 22.32
N LYS A 130 13.69 -4.17 23.64
CA LYS A 130 13.43 -2.88 24.28
C LYS A 130 14.71 -2.08 24.42
N THR A 131 14.65 -0.78 24.16
CA THR A 131 15.76 0.15 24.44
C THR A 131 15.80 0.56 25.90
N ARG A 132 14.64 0.55 26.59
CA ARG A 132 14.49 0.82 28.01
C ARG A 132 13.32 -0.01 28.55
N VAL A 133 13.28 -0.27 29.86
CA VAL A 133 12.29 -1.16 30.50
C VAL A 133 10.85 -0.73 30.24
N TRP A 134 10.58 0.57 30.17
CA TRP A 134 9.23 1.14 29.98
C TRP A 134 8.88 1.47 28.52
N TYR A 135 9.74 1.18 27.55
CA TYR A 135 9.39 1.27 26.14
C TYR A 135 8.90 -0.09 25.63
N ASP A 136 8.04 -0.03 24.59
CA ASP A 136 7.69 -1.22 23.84
C ASP A 136 8.91 -1.75 23.07
N ALA A 137 8.88 -3.04 22.75
CA ALA A 137 9.89 -3.63 21.89
C ALA A 137 9.86 -2.97 20.50
N PHE A 138 11.02 -2.73 19.92
CA PHE A 138 11.13 -2.17 18.60
C PHE A 138 10.70 -3.20 17.55
N SER A 139 9.52 -3.03 16.98
CA SER A 139 8.95 -3.92 15.98
C SER A 139 9.04 -3.31 14.58
N PRO A 140 9.29 -4.11 13.51
CA PRO A 140 9.22 -3.61 12.16
C PRO A 140 7.80 -3.20 11.79
N SER A 141 7.66 -2.13 11.01
CA SER A 141 6.40 -1.72 10.42
C SER A 141 6.42 -2.11 8.94
N PHE A 142 5.76 -3.20 8.62
CA PHE A 142 5.67 -3.69 7.24
C PHE A 142 4.22 -4.09 6.94
N HIS A 143 3.78 -3.84 5.71
CA HIS A 143 2.43 -4.19 5.26
C HIS A 143 2.49 -4.85 3.89
N TRP A 144 1.89 -6.02 3.77
CA TRP A 144 1.56 -6.58 2.47
C TRP A 144 0.40 -5.83 1.86
N THR A 145 0.51 -5.47 0.59
CA THR A 145 -0.55 -4.79 -0.16
C THR A 145 -1.13 -5.71 -1.21
N PHE A 146 -2.43 -5.91 -1.14
CA PHE A 146 -3.21 -6.77 -2.03
C PHE A 146 -4.20 -5.95 -2.83
N PHE A 147 -4.44 -6.39 -4.06
CA PHE A 147 -5.55 -5.92 -4.88
C PHE A 147 -6.43 -7.11 -5.29
N SER A 148 -7.75 -6.99 -5.14
CA SER A 148 -8.69 -8.00 -5.60
C SER A 148 -9.91 -7.34 -6.24
N GLN A 149 -10.34 -7.83 -7.41
CA GLN A 149 -11.54 -7.31 -8.08
C GLN A 149 -12.83 -7.75 -7.38
N GLU A 150 -12.80 -8.90 -6.71
CA GLU A 150 -13.92 -9.47 -5.97
C GLU A 150 -13.43 -9.96 -4.59
N PRO A 151 -14.32 -10.15 -3.60
CA PRO A 151 -13.94 -10.79 -2.34
C PRO A 151 -13.27 -12.15 -2.61
N SER A 152 -12.20 -12.43 -1.91
CA SER A 152 -11.34 -13.60 -2.14
C SER A 152 -10.85 -14.17 -0.83
N GLU A 153 -10.83 -15.49 -0.71
CA GLU A 153 -10.27 -16.20 0.44
C GLU A 153 -9.11 -17.07 -0.03
N GLY A 154 -8.09 -17.18 0.78
CA GLY A 154 -6.94 -17.98 0.46
C GLY A 154 -5.91 -18.03 1.56
N VAL A 155 -4.87 -18.82 1.31
CA VAL A 155 -3.72 -18.96 2.19
C VAL A 155 -2.53 -18.24 1.56
N TRP A 156 -1.92 -17.34 2.32
CA TRP A 156 -0.65 -16.75 1.92
C TRP A 156 0.50 -17.36 2.71
N THR A 157 1.56 -17.67 2.00
CA THR A 157 2.75 -18.34 2.53
C THR A 157 4.00 -17.54 2.18
N LEU A 158 4.96 -17.48 3.10
CA LEU A 158 6.31 -17.01 2.82
C LEU A 158 7.28 -18.17 2.89
N VAL A 159 8.07 -18.34 1.85
CA VAL A 159 9.04 -19.42 1.72
C VAL A 159 10.44 -18.84 1.56
N SER A 160 11.38 -19.28 2.38
CA SER A 160 12.79 -18.89 2.27
C SER A 160 13.44 -19.44 1.00
N ASP A 161 14.59 -18.88 0.60
CA ASP A 161 15.40 -19.33 -0.54
C ASP A 161 15.81 -20.81 -0.48
N LYS A 162 15.79 -21.42 0.72
CA LYS A 162 16.06 -22.86 0.92
C LYS A 162 14.80 -23.72 1.12
N GLY A 163 13.64 -23.19 0.74
CA GLY A 163 12.39 -23.93 0.74
C GLY A 163 11.87 -24.24 2.15
N VAL A 164 12.04 -23.33 3.11
CA VAL A 164 11.37 -23.40 4.41
C VAL A 164 10.18 -22.46 4.39
N VAL A 165 8.98 -22.96 4.65
CA VAL A 165 7.81 -22.14 4.91
C VAL A 165 8.02 -21.46 6.26
N VAL A 166 8.25 -20.14 6.23
CA VAL A 166 8.54 -19.34 7.44
C VAL A 166 7.30 -18.71 8.04
N PHE A 167 6.24 -18.58 7.25
CA PHE A 167 4.95 -18.04 7.66
C PHE A 167 3.84 -18.57 6.77
N GLU A 168 2.69 -18.85 7.37
CA GLU A 168 1.47 -19.24 6.67
C GLU A 168 0.25 -18.70 7.40
N GLN A 169 -0.71 -18.12 6.66
CA GLN A 169 -1.96 -17.63 7.23
C GLN A 169 -3.10 -17.66 6.21
N ALA A 170 -4.25 -18.18 6.62
CA ALA A 170 -5.49 -18.02 5.88
C ALA A 170 -6.06 -16.61 6.10
N ILE A 171 -6.47 -15.95 5.04
CA ILE A 171 -7.05 -14.60 5.08
C ILE A 171 -8.23 -14.48 4.13
N SER A 172 -9.14 -13.57 4.46
CA SER A 172 -10.23 -13.13 3.60
C SER A 172 -9.96 -11.69 3.16
N LEU A 173 -10.02 -11.45 1.87
CA LEU A 173 -9.83 -10.14 1.26
C LEU A 173 -11.15 -9.60 0.75
N HIS A 174 -11.34 -8.29 0.91
CA HIS A 174 -12.45 -7.58 0.31
C HIS A 174 -12.09 -7.12 -1.11
N LYS A 175 -13.07 -6.67 -1.87
CA LYS A 175 -12.84 -5.98 -3.14
C LYS A 175 -12.00 -4.71 -2.95
N GLY A 176 -11.06 -4.47 -3.86
CA GLY A 176 -10.21 -3.29 -3.90
C GLY A 176 -8.83 -3.50 -3.30
N LEU A 177 -8.20 -2.39 -2.96
CA LEU A 177 -6.85 -2.33 -2.39
C LEU A 177 -6.89 -2.53 -0.87
N GLN A 178 -6.05 -3.43 -0.36
CA GLN A 178 -5.95 -3.72 1.08
C GLN A 178 -4.51 -3.84 1.52
N GLN A 179 -4.25 -3.48 2.77
CA GLN A 179 -2.96 -3.66 3.41
C GLN A 179 -3.13 -4.47 4.69
N LEU A 180 -2.31 -5.51 4.82
CA LEU A 180 -2.28 -6.35 5.99
C LEU A 180 -0.91 -6.21 6.68
N PRO A 181 -0.89 -5.91 7.98
CA PRO A 181 0.35 -5.79 8.72
C PRO A 181 1.05 -7.14 8.83
N TYR A 182 2.37 -7.12 8.80
CA TYR A 182 3.22 -8.27 9.02
C TYR A 182 4.48 -7.86 9.78
N ASN A 183 4.78 -8.56 10.84
CA ASN A 183 5.87 -8.20 11.74
C ASN A 183 7.25 -8.74 11.32
N LEU A 184 7.37 -9.30 10.12
CA LEU A 184 8.61 -9.92 9.61
C LEU A 184 9.15 -11.02 10.54
N THR A 185 8.27 -11.84 11.10
CA THR A 185 8.61 -12.92 12.03
C THR A 185 8.57 -14.29 11.35
N ILE A 186 9.32 -15.24 11.89
CA ILE A 186 9.25 -16.65 11.52
C ILE A 186 8.34 -17.35 12.53
N ASP A 187 7.50 -18.27 12.07
CA ASP A 187 6.73 -19.13 12.95
C ASP A 187 7.67 -19.94 13.87
N ASN A 188 7.40 -19.91 15.17
CA ASN A 188 8.23 -20.55 16.17
C ASN A 188 8.35 -22.08 15.95
N THR A 189 7.38 -22.72 15.33
CA THR A 189 7.36 -24.15 15.05
C THR A 189 8.42 -24.56 14.04
N VAL A 190 8.79 -23.67 13.11
CA VAL A 190 9.73 -23.99 12.02
C VAL A 190 11.18 -23.53 12.26
N ILE A 191 11.46 -22.86 13.38
CA ILE A 191 12.80 -22.29 13.68
C ILE A 191 13.90 -23.34 13.63
N LYS A 192 13.68 -24.55 14.22
CA LYS A 192 14.65 -25.60 14.20
C LYS A 192 14.98 -26.07 12.78
N GLN A 193 13.96 -26.18 11.93
CA GLN A 193 14.14 -26.55 10.52
C GLN A 193 14.86 -25.43 9.75
N PHE A 194 14.48 -24.16 9.98
CA PHE A 194 15.13 -23.02 9.39
C PHE A 194 16.62 -22.97 9.73
N ASN A 195 16.97 -23.03 11.02
CA ASN A 195 18.35 -23.00 11.49
C ASN A 195 19.19 -24.13 10.87
N ARG A 196 18.66 -25.36 10.80
CA ARG A 196 19.34 -26.49 10.18
C ARG A 196 19.62 -26.27 8.69
N LYS A 197 18.60 -25.78 7.91
CA LYS A 197 18.73 -25.59 6.48
C LYS A 197 19.62 -24.38 6.14
N HIS A 198 19.51 -23.30 6.89
CA HIS A 198 20.22 -22.04 6.65
C HIS A 198 21.59 -21.98 7.36
N LYS A 199 21.91 -22.97 8.22
CA LYS A 199 23.11 -22.99 9.06
C LYS A 199 23.22 -21.74 9.94
N THR A 200 22.11 -21.37 10.56
CA THR A 200 21.96 -20.21 11.46
C THR A 200 21.63 -20.66 12.89
N ASP A 201 21.72 -19.75 13.85
CA ASP A 201 21.32 -20.00 15.25
C ASP A 201 20.35 -18.87 15.67
N LEU A 202 19.22 -18.75 14.92
CA LEU A 202 18.19 -17.78 15.26
C LEU A 202 17.54 -18.16 16.59
N LYS A 203 17.37 -17.14 17.44
CA LYS A 203 16.76 -17.27 18.77
C LYS A 203 15.67 -16.21 18.94
N PRO A 204 14.70 -16.45 19.83
CA PRO A 204 13.71 -15.44 20.18
C PRO A 204 14.38 -14.15 20.69
N ALA A 205 13.87 -13.02 20.23
CA ALA A 205 14.22 -11.71 20.74
C ALA A 205 13.58 -11.45 22.12
N GLY A 206 13.78 -10.27 22.68
CA GLY A 206 13.27 -9.92 24.01
C GLY A 206 11.75 -9.92 24.14
N ASP A 207 11.01 -9.86 23.03
CA ASP A 207 9.54 -9.97 22.96
C ASP A 207 9.03 -11.40 22.70
N GLY A 208 9.95 -12.37 22.61
CA GLY A 208 9.64 -13.78 22.35
C GLY A 208 9.48 -14.15 20.87
N ASN A 209 9.53 -13.20 19.94
CA ASN A 209 9.42 -13.44 18.51
C ASN A 209 10.80 -13.72 17.89
N VAL A 210 10.81 -14.54 16.83
CA VAL A 210 12.00 -14.73 16.01
C VAL A 210 11.82 -13.97 14.70
N TYR A 211 12.66 -12.99 14.46
CA TYR A 211 12.61 -12.15 13.27
C TYR A 211 13.36 -12.76 12.10
N MET A 212 12.84 -12.54 10.90
CA MET A 212 13.42 -12.99 9.66
C MET A 212 14.82 -12.39 9.49
N PRO A 213 15.86 -13.19 9.24
CA PRO A 213 17.18 -12.67 8.93
C PRO A 213 17.23 -12.09 7.51
N LYS A 214 18.35 -11.43 7.18
CA LYS A 214 18.63 -10.99 5.80
C LYS A 214 18.48 -12.15 4.82
N GLY A 215 17.84 -11.88 3.69
CA GLY A 215 17.59 -12.89 2.67
C GLY A 215 16.40 -12.55 1.78
N THR A 216 16.11 -13.46 0.87
CA THR A 216 14.97 -13.36 -0.05
C THR A 216 13.94 -14.40 0.32
N TYR A 217 12.68 -13.94 0.41
CA TYR A 217 11.53 -14.77 0.77
C TYR A 217 10.48 -14.65 -0.32
N THR A 218 10.06 -15.79 -0.86
CA THR A 218 9.05 -15.82 -1.92
C THR A 218 7.66 -15.84 -1.31
N PHE A 219 6.78 -14.99 -1.79
CA PHE A 219 5.37 -14.92 -1.42
C PHE A 219 4.55 -15.79 -2.35
N PHE A 220 3.72 -16.65 -1.77
CA PHE A 220 2.74 -17.47 -2.47
C PHE A 220 1.32 -17.13 -2.00
N TRP A 221 0.37 -17.25 -2.92
CA TRP A 221 -1.06 -17.22 -2.65
C TRP A 221 -1.68 -18.48 -3.23
N ASN A 222 -2.28 -19.33 -2.37
CA ASN A 222 -2.83 -20.62 -2.78
C ASN A 222 -1.84 -21.44 -3.64
N ASP A 223 -0.59 -21.53 -3.18
CA ASP A 223 0.54 -22.22 -3.84
C ASP A 223 1.04 -21.61 -5.16
N GLU A 224 0.48 -20.47 -5.60
CA GLU A 224 0.95 -19.72 -6.76
C GLU A 224 1.96 -18.63 -6.32
N GLU A 225 3.13 -18.56 -6.99
CA GLU A 225 4.15 -17.54 -6.72
C GLU A 225 3.72 -16.16 -7.28
N TYR A 226 3.78 -15.11 -6.47
CA TYR A 226 3.42 -13.75 -6.85
C TYR A 226 4.57 -12.76 -6.80
N THR A 227 5.34 -12.72 -5.72
CA THR A 227 6.37 -11.70 -5.52
C THR A 227 7.41 -12.14 -4.49
N LYS A 228 8.45 -11.33 -4.29
CA LYS A 228 9.51 -11.59 -3.31
C LYS A 228 9.66 -10.44 -2.34
N LEU A 229 9.86 -10.78 -1.08
CA LEU A 229 10.30 -9.89 -0.02
C LEU A 229 11.82 -10.03 0.14
N VAL A 230 12.52 -8.90 0.07
CA VAL A 230 13.97 -8.84 0.26
C VAL A 230 14.29 -8.10 1.55
N LEU A 231 15.08 -8.72 2.43
CA LEU A 231 15.62 -8.13 3.66
C LEU A 231 17.14 -7.95 3.49
N GLU A 232 17.63 -6.72 3.59
CA GLU A 232 19.05 -6.35 3.47
C GLU A 232 19.66 -5.79 4.76
#